data_44c5bb6c2ee27ff5effbe2d9579406b4
#
_entry.id   44c5bb6c2ee27ff5effbe2d9579406b4
#
_cell.length_a   1.000
_cell.length_b   1.000
_cell.length_c   1.000
_cell.angle_alpha   90.00
_cell.angle_beta   90.00
_cell.angle_gamma   90.00
#
_symmetry.space_group_name_H-M   'P 1'
#
loop_
_entity.id
_entity.type
_entity.pdbx_description
1 polymer ?
#
loop_
_entity_poly.entity_id
_entity_poly.type
_entity_poly.pdbx_seq_one_letter_code
_entity_poly.pdbx_strand_id
1 'polypeptide(L)'
;MKTITHNLLKFAIAATILTILFRYTLTYGIENKSNFTVILSAILYGVAMYLTGWTFGKKDRAYLPIYDVGFRFHLTTYLIHNIISELWFVLGFNSKYENITVIHSTAIIWGFFLLYTSFSSYGQERMQSTI
;
A
#
# COMPACT_ATOMS: atom_id res chain seq x y z
N MET A 1 -0.79 -20.55 13.91
CA MET A 1 0.03 -19.65 13.10
C MET A 1 -0.48 -18.24 13.21
N LYS A 2 0.36 -17.30 13.61
CA LYS A 2 -0.06 -15.90 13.73
C LYS A 2 -0.22 -15.28 12.34
N THR A 3 -1.42 -14.78 12.06
CA THR A 3 -1.69 -14.08 10.79
C THR A 3 -1.05 -12.70 10.76
N ILE A 4 -0.85 -12.08 11.93
CA ILE A 4 -0.22 -10.76 12.03
C ILE A 4 1.04 -10.89 12.87
N THR A 5 2.19 -10.56 12.27
CA THR A 5 3.47 -10.55 12.96
C THR A 5 3.74 -9.17 13.55
N HIS A 6 4.68 -9.08 14.50
CA HIS A 6 5.11 -7.78 15.04
C HIS A 6 5.68 -6.89 13.94
N ASN A 7 6.41 -7.47 12.98
CA ASN A 7 6.99 -6.71 11.88
C ASN A 7 5.92 -6.18 10.94
N LEU A 8 4.87 -6.97 10.68
CA LEU A 8 3.74 -6.52 9.87
C LEU A 8 3.00 -5.38 10.58
N LEU A 9 2.81 -5.47 11.89
CA LEU A 9 2.17 -4.41 12.66
C LEU A 9 2.99 -3.12 12.64
N LYS A 10 4.30 -3.21 12.81
CA LYS A 10 5.21 -2.05 12.71
C LYS A 10 5.16 -1.44 11.31
N PHE A 11 5.14 -2.28 10.28
CA PHE A 11 4.99 -1.82 8.91
C PHE A 11 3.66 -1.10 8.71
N ALA A 12 2.57 -1.64 9.26
CA ALA A 12 1.24 -1.02 9.14
C ALA A 12 1.23 0.39 9.77
N ILE A 13 1.85 0.56 10.93
CA ILE A 13 1.96 1.87 11.58
C ILE A 13 2.77 2.84 10.71
N ALA A 14 3.92 2.39 10.21
CA ALA A 14 4.77 3.21 9.34
C ALA A 14 4.04 3.57 8.04
N ALA A 15 3.34 2.61 7.44
CA ALA A 15 2.57 2.82 6.22
C ALA A 15 1.44 3.84 6.44
N THR A 16 0.78 3.79 7.60
CA THR A 16 -0.26 4.75 7.95
C THR A 16 0.30 6.17 7.98
N ILE A 17 1.42 6.37 8.67
CA ILE A 17 2.08 7.68 8.75
C ILE A 17 2.49 8.16 7.36
N LEU A 18 3.13 7.30 6.58
CA LEU A 18 3.59 7.63 5.22
C LEU A 18 2.41 7.98 4.30
N THR A 19 1.31 7.26 4.42
CA THR A 19 0.12 7.51 3.59
C THR A 19 -0.53 8.84 3.95
N ILE A 20 -0.60 9.17 5.23
CA ILE A 20 -1.13 10.48 5.67
C ILE A 20 -0.26 11.61 5.12
N LEU A 21 1.06 11.50 5.22
CA LEU A 21 1.97 12.51 4.68
C LEU A 21 1.84 12.61 3.16
N PHE A 22 1.72 11.49 2.49
CA PHE A 22 1.52 11.46 1.04
C PHE A 22 0.22 12.15 0.64
N ARG A 23 -0.88 11.83 1.32
CA ARG A 23 -2.17 12.46 1.03
C ARG A 23 -2.12 13.97 1.24
N TYR A 24 -1.45 14.41 2.29
CA TYR A 24 -1.31 15.83 2.57
C TYR A 24 -0.52 16.53 1.46
N THR A 25 0.62 15.99 1.06
CA THR A 25 1.46 16.58 0.00
C THR A 25 0.77 16.49 -1.37
N LEU A 26 0.06 15.40 -1.64
CA LEU A 26 -0.69 15.23 -2.87
C LEU A 26 -1.81 16.26 -2.98
N THR A 27 -2.58 16.44 -1.93
CA THR A 27 -3.66 17.44 -1.89
C THR A 27 -3.10 18.85 -2.08
N TYR A 28 -1.98 19.16 -1.42
CA TYR A 28 -1.32 20.45 -1.57
C TYR A 28 -0.89 20.69 -3.03
N GLY A 29 -0.29 19.69 -3.65
CA GLY A 29 0.14 19.79 -5.05
C GLY A 29 -1.02 19.96 -6.02
N ILE A 30 -2.11 19.23 -5.79
CA ILE A 30 -3.32 19.33 -6.63
C ILE A 30 -3.97 20.70 -6.44
N GLU A 31 -4.09 21.16 -5.21
CA GLU A 31 -4.70 22.47 -4.90
C GLU A 31 -3.96 23.61 -5.58
N ASN A 32 -2.64 23.56 -5.62
CA ASN A 32 -1.78 24.56 -6.24
C ASN A 32 -1.52 24.28 -7.72
N LYS A 33 -2.13 23.24 -8.28
CA LYS A 33 -1.97 22.83 -9.69
C LYS A 33 -0.50 22.60 -10.05
N SER A 34 0.28 22.09 -9.11
CA SER A 34 1.71 21.81 -9.28
C SER A 34 1.91 20.35 -9.65
N ASN A 35 2.04 20.06 -10.95
CA ASN A 35 2.31 18.70 -11.41
C ASN A 35 3.61 18.15 -10.86
N PHE A 36 4.62 19.00 -10.72
CA PHE A 36 5.92 18.61 -10.15
C PHE A 36 5.76 18.10 -8.72
N THR A 37 5.01 18.80 -7.87
CA THR A 37 4.77 18.40 -6.49
C THR A 37 4.02 17.06 -6.43
N VAL A 38 3.01 16.89 -7.28
CA VAL A 38 2.23 15.65 -7.35
C VAL A 38 3.14 14.46 -7.72
N ILE A 39 3.92 14.61 -8.78
CA ILE A 39 4.80 13.55 -9.26
C ILE A 39 5.88 13.23 -8.22
N LEU A 40 6.50 14.25 -7.65
CA LEU A 40 7.54 14.08 -6.64
C LEU A 40 6.98 13.36 -5.41
N SER A 41 5.80 13.75 -4.94
CA SER A 41 5.12 13.10 -3.81
C SER A 41 4.87 11.63 -4.08
N ALA A 42 4.40 11.30 -5.29
CA ALA A 42 4.14 9.91 -5.67
C ALA A 42 5.42 9.08 -5.68
N ILE A 43 6.49 9.62 -6.24
CA ILE A 43 7.78 8.92 -6.29
C ILE A 43 8.33 8.70 -4.88
N LEU A 44 8.33 9.73 -4.05
CA LEU A 44 8.83 9.64 -2.67
C LEU A 44 8.01 8.66 -1.85
N TYR A 45 6.70 8.68 -2.00
CA TYR A 45 5.81 7.73 -1.32
C TYR A 45 6.11 6.29 -1.74
N GLY A 46 6.24 6.04 -3.05
CA GLY A 46 6.54 4.72 -3.57
C GLY A 46 7.88 4.19 -3.07
N VAL A 47 8.92 5.02 -3.09
CA VAL A 47 10.25 4.65 -2.61
C VAL A 47 10.21 4.38 -1.11
N ALA A 48 9.56 5.26 -0.33
CA ALA A 48 9.47 5.11 1.12
C ALA A 48 8.71 3.84 1.49
N MET A 49 7.61 3.54 0.82
CA MET A 49 6.83 2.32 1.05
C MET A 49 7.62 1.07 0.70
N TYR A 50 8.35 1.12 -0.42
CA TYR A 50 9.20 0.00 -0.83
C TYR A 50 10.29 -0.28 0.20
N LEU A 51 11.01 0.75 0.64
CA LEU A 51 12.09 0.60 1.62
C LEU A 51 11.55 0.12 2.98
N THR A 52 10.42 0.66 3.41
CA THR A 52 9.77 0.26 4.66
C THR A 52 9.33 -1.19 4.61
N GLY A 53 8.67 -1.58 3.50
CA GLY A 53 8.25 -2.95 3.28
C GLY A 53 9.42 -3.92 3.22
N TRP A 54 10.50 -3.53 2.54
CA TRP A 54 11.70 -4.34 2.48
C TRP A 54 12.32 -4.55 3.86
N THR A 55 12.45 -3.47 4.65
CA THR A 55 13.07 -3.51 5.97
C THR A 55 12.29 -4.42 6.93
N PHE A 56 10.98 -4.28 7.00
CA PHE A 56 10.16 -5.10 7.90
C PHE A 56 9.90 -6.48 7.33
N GLY A 57 9.67 -6.59 6.03
CA GLY A 57 9.44 -7.88 5.38
C GLY A 57 10.65 -8.80 5.43
N LYS A 58 11.85 -8.24 5.38
CA LYS A 58 13.09 -8.98 5.48
C LYS A 58 13.17 -9.78 6.78
N LYS A 59 12.67 -9.22 7.87
CA LYS A 59 12.63 -9.91 9.16
C LYS A 59 11.65 -11.08 9.16
N ASP A 60 10.49 -10.92 8.53
CA ASP A 60 9.49 -11.98 8.42
C ASP A 60 9.92 -13.09 7.47
N ARG A 61 10.76 -12.78 6.47
CA ARG A 61 11.27 -13.77 5.53
C ARG A 61 12.13 -14.85 6.18
N ALA A 62 12.62 -14.60 7.38
CA ALA A 62 13.35 -15.61 8.15
C ALA A 62 12.44 -16.76 8.60
N TYR A 63 11.14 -16.52 8.70
CA TYR A 63 10.17 -17.47 9.22
C TYR A 63 9.07 -17.85 8.23
N LEU A 64 8.83 -17.02 7.22
CA LEU A 64 7.73 -17.18 6.27
C LEU A 64 8.26 -17.19 4.83
N PRO A 65 7.58 -17.90 3.91
CA PRO A 65 7.94 -17.84 2.50
C PRO A 65 7.84 -16.42 1.95
N ILE A 66 8.70 -16.08 1.00
CA ILE A 66 8.77 -14.75 0.43
C ILE A 66 7.46 -14.31 -0.23
N TYR A 67 6.77 -15.24 -0.92
CA TYR A 67 5.50 -14.93 -1.57
C TYR A 67 4.40 -14.61 -0.55
N ASP A 68 4.40 -15.29 0.61
CA ASP A 68 3.44 -15.03 1.68
C ASP A 68 3.69 -13.66 2.32
N VAL A 69 4.95 -13.33 2.61
CA VAL A 69 5.34 -12.03 3.16
C VAL A 69 4.97 -10.93 2.17
N GLY A 70 5.30 -11.10 0.90
CA GLY A 70 4.98 -10.13 -0.14
C GLY A 70 3.48 -9.86 -0.23
N PHE A 71 2.67 -10.92 -0.21
CA PHE A 71 1.22 -10.79 -0.26
C PHE A 71 0.67 -10.04 0.95
N ARG A 72 1.12 -10.41 2.17
CA ARG A 72 0.65 -9.78 3.40
C ARG A 72 0.97 -8.29 3.44
N PHE A 73 2.18 -7.92 3.03
CA PHE A 73 2.60 -6.52 3.02
C PHE A 73 1.88 -5.73 1.93
N HIS A 74 1.67 -6.35 0.76
CA HIS A 74 0.92 -5.72 -0.32
C HIS A 74 -0.54 -5.50 0.09
N LEU A 75 -1.17 -6.51 0.69
CA LEU A 75 -2.55 -6.40 1.18
C LEU A 75 -2.68 -5.31 2.23
N THR A 76 -1.74 -5.24 3.18
CA THR A 76 -1.72 -4.21 4.21
C THR A 76 -1.60 -2.81 3.59
N THR A 77 -0.69 -2.63 2.63
CA THR A 77 -0.52 -1.38 1.90
C THR A 77 -1.82 -0.98 1.20
N TYR A 78 -2.43 -1.93 0.50
CA TYR A 78 -3.68 -1.71 -0.22
C TYR A 78 -4.79 -1.22 0.72
N LEU A 79 -4.99 -1.92 1.83
CA LEU A 79 -6.04 -1.58 2.78
C LEU A 79 -5.79 -0.21 3.41
N ILE A 80 -4.58 0.05 3.87
CA ILE A 80 -4.23 1.31 4.53
C ILE A 80 -4.39 2.49 3.57
N HIS A 81 -3.85 2.37 2.36
CA HIS A 81 -3.93 3.43 1.37
C HIS A 81 -5.38 3.77 1.02
N ASN A 82 -6.20 2.76 0.78
CA ASN A 82 -7.59 2.97 0.38
C ASN A 82 -8.44 3.49 1.54
N ILE A 83 -8.27 2.95 2.74
CA ILE A 83 -9.03 3.40 3.92
C ILE A 83 -8.69 4.86 4.21
N ILE A 84 -7.41 5.23 4.21
CA ILE A 84 -7.00 6.60 4.49
C ILE A 84 -7.50 7.54 3.39
N SER A 85 -7.45 7.13 2.12
CA SER A 85 -7.96 7.94 1.01
C SER A 85 -9.47 8.19 1.13
N GLU A 86 -10.24 7.18 1.49
CA GLU A 86 -11.68 7.33 1.72
C GLU A 86 -11.94 8.27 2.89
N LEU A 87 -11.23 8.10 4.01
CA LEU A 87 -11.38 8.98 5.17
C LEU A 87 -10.99 10.42 4.83
N TRP A 88 -10.00 10.60 3.95
CA TRP A 88 -9.58 11.93 3.52
C TRP A 88 -10.73 12.70 2.89
N PHE A 89 -11.51 12.03 2.04
CA PHE A 89 -12.69 12.64 1.42
C PHE A 89 -13.83 12.81 2.43
N VAL A 90 -14.07 11.82 3.29
CA VAL A 90 -15.14 11.89 4.30
C VAL A 90 -14.91 13.05 5.27
N LEU A 91 -13.66 13.27 5.67
CA LEU A 91 -13.29 14.33 6.60
C LEU A 91 -13.15 15.70 5.92
N GLY A 92 -13.21 15.74 4.59
CA GLY A 92 -13.16 16.99 3.84
C GLY A 92 -11.77 17.57 3.66
N PHE A 93 -10.73 16.75 3.80
CA PHE A 93 -9.34 17.20 3.61
C PHE A 93 -8.91 17.21 2.16
N ASN A 94 -9.72 16.63 1.26
CA ASN A 94 -9.40 16.57 -0.17
C ASN A 94 -9.47 17.95 -0.82
N SER A 95 -8.69 18.14 -1.88
CA SER A 95 -8.79 19.34 -2.72
C SER A 95 -10.09 19.31 -3.51
N LYS A 96 -10.63 20.49 -3.83
CA LYS A 96 -11.81 20.62 -4.70
C LYS A 96 -11.56 20.05 -6.10
N TYR A 97 -10.31 19.90 -6.50
CA TYR A 97 -9.93 19.34 -7.80
C TYR A 97 -9.78 17.81 -7.76
N GLU A 98 -9.81 17.20 -6.59
CA GLU A 98 -9.76 15.75 -6.46
C GLU A 98 -11.14 15.15 -6.66
N ASN A 99 -11.17 13.98 -7.32
CA ASN A 99 -12.41 13.26 -7.59
C ASN A 99 -12.34 11.87 -6.92
N ILE A 100 -13.33 11.56 -6.09
CA ILE A 100 -13.40 10.27 -5.40
C ILE A 100 -13.49 9.09 -6.38
N THR A 101 -14.01 9.32 -7.58
CA THR A 101 -14.08 8.30 -8.63
C THR A 101 -12.69 7.77 -8.98
N VAL A 102 -11.66 8.64 -8.97
CA VAL A 102 -10.27 8.24 -9.23
C VAL A 102 -9.80 7.25 -8.17
N ILE A 103 -10.12 7.51 -6.90
CA ILE A 103 -9.75 6.63 -5.79
C ILE A 103 -10.45 5.28 -5.95
N HIS A 104 -11.75 5.27 -6.25
CA HIS A 104 -12.50 4.04 -6.45
C HIS A 104 -11.98 3.24 -7.64
N SER A 105 -11.69 3.91 -8.76
CA SER A 105 -11.11 3.26 -9.94
C SER A 105 -9.74 2.66 -9.65
N THR A 106 -8.89 3.40 -8.95
CA THR A 106 -7.57 2.92 -8.54
C THR A 106 -7.69 1.71 -7.63
N ALA A 107 -8.62 1.74 -6.67
CA ALA A 107 -8.86 0.64 -5.75
C ALA A 107 -9.29 -0.62 -6.50
N ILE A 108 -10.16 -0.49 -7.49
CA ILE A 108 -10.63 -1.63 -8.30
C ILE A 108 -9.48 -2.22 -9.09
N ILE A 109 -8.70 -1.39 -9.80
CA ILE A 109 -7.57 -1.84 -10.62
C ILE A 109 -6.52 -2.50 -9.72
N TRP A 110 -6.16 -1.87 -8.63
CA TRP A 110 -5.19 -2.41 -7.67
C TRP A 110 -5.68 -3.70 -7.05
N GLY A 111 -6.99 -3.78 -6.76
CA GLY A 111 -7.61 -5.00 -6.23
C GLY A 111 -7.44 -6.18 -7.17
N PHE A 112 -7.58 -5.98 -8.49
CA PHE A 112 -7.32 -7.03 -9.47
C PHE A 112 -5.87 -7.47 -9.45
N PHE A 113 -4.92 -6.55 -9.37
CA PHE A 113 -3.50 -6.90 -9.24
C PHE A 113 -3.23 -7.69 -7.96
N LEU A 114 -3.87 -7.30 -6.87
CA LEU A 114 -3.73 -7.99 -5.59
C LEU A 114 -4.26 -9.43 -5.68
N LEU A 115 -5.41 -9.63 -6.32
CA LEU A 115 -5.97 -10.95 -6.55
C LEU A 115 -5.05 -11.81 -7.43
N TYR A 116 -4.49 -11.21 -8.49
CA TYR A 116 -3.54 -11.93 -9.34
C TYR A 116 -2.32 -12.37 -8.53
N THR A 117 -1.77 -11.50 -7.70
CA THR A 117 -0.64 -11.81 -6.82
C THR A 117 -1.00 -12.94 -5.86
N SER A 118 -2.21 -12.93 -5.30
CA SER A 118 -2.70 -13.97 -4.41
C SER A 118 -2.75 -15.33 -5.10
N PHE A 119 -3.31 -15.39 -6.31
CA PHE A 119 -3.37 -16.63 -7.08
C PHE A 119 -1.98 -17.14 -7.44
N SER A 120 -1.08 -16.25 -7.83
CA SER A 120 0.30 -16.61 -8.15
C SER A 120 1.02 -17.18 -6.93
N SER A 121 0.84 -16.58 -5.76
CA SER A 121 1.43 -17.06 -4.50
C SER A 121 0.90 -18.44 -4.13
N TYR A 122 -0.42 -18.63 -4.26
CA TYR A 122 -1.05 -19.92 -3.99
C TYR A 122 -0.53 -21.01 -4.92
N GLY A 123 -0.35 -20.68 -6.20
CA GLY A 123 0.21 -21.60 -7.17
C GLY A 123 1.64 -22.04 -6.82
N GLN A 124 2.47 -21.09 -6.38
CA GLN A 124 3.84 -21.37 -5.95
C GLN A 124 3.86 -22.27 -4.72
N GLU A 125 2.97 -22.01 -3.76
CA GLU A 125 2.87 -22.84 -2.56
C GLU A 125 2.49 -24.27 -2.91
N ARG A 126 1.54 -24.47 -3.81
CA ARG A 126 1.14 -25.79 -4.26
C ARG A 126 2.28 -26.52 -4.95
N MET A 127 3.04 -25.84 -5.80
CA MET A 127 4.18 -26.42 -6.49
C MET A 127 5.24 -26.88 -5.51
N GLN A 128 5.52 -26.09 -4.46
CA GLN A 128 6.49 -26.48 -3.44
C GLN A 128 6.04 -27.68 -2.63
N SER A 129 4.75 -27.80 -2.35
CA SER A 129 4.23 -28.91 -1.56
C SER A 129 4.25 -30.24 -2.32
N THR A 130 4.34 -30.23 -3.65
CA THR A 130 4.37 -31.44 -4.47
C THR A 130 5.79 -31.95 -4.76
N ILE A 131 6.80 -31.16 -4.42
CA ILE A 131 8.20 -31.55 -4.57
C ILE A 131 8.67 -32.25 -3.27
#